data_a872d3eb04dbaf5eb47aa24ce325e504
#
_entry.id   a872d3eb04dbaf5eb47aa24ce325e504
#
_cell.length_a   1.000
_cell.length_b   1.000
_cell.length_c   1.000
_cell.angle_alpha   90.00
_cell.angle_beta   90.00
_cell.angle_gamma   90.00
#
_symmetry.space_group_name_H-M   'P 1'
#
loop_
_entity.id
_entity.type
_entity.pdbx_description
1 polymer ?
#
loop_
_entity_poly.entity_id
_entity_poly.type
_entity_poly.pdbx_seq_one_letter_code
_entity_poly.pdbx_strand_id
1 'polypeptide(L)'
;DALTLGTTRLFMNSGCGPLDIPREDSWKRAVETISKICEMAHKRGVTILLEQLQPYESNLLVNLPQMKAMLKEVNSPALKTCVDLVAMEVAHENLEDYYKVLGEDTIQFIHFADGDPSGHYILGDGNYPLKEYIEILEKHNYTGIIDLEINDSIYWDDPHSSVERSVDYLKKNIFK
;
A
#
# COMPACT_ATOMS: atom_id res chain seq x y z
N ASP A 1 13.10 -2.02 17.41
CA ASP A 1 13.53 -0.90 16.54
C ASP A 1 12.41 0.13 16.31
N ALA A 2 11.16 -0.24 15.92
CA ALA A 2 10.06 0.70 15.66
C ALA A 2 9.83 1.67 16.84
N LEU A 3 9.62 1.14 18.04
CA LEU A 3 9.40 1.94 19.24
C LEU A 3 10.60 2.84 19.59
N THR A 4 11.81 2.39 19.31
CA THR A 4 13.03 3.21 19.47
C THR A 4 13.05 4.39 18.50
N LEU A 5 12.49 4.20 17.31
CA LEU A 5 12.31 5.24 16.29
C LEU A 5 11.06 6.12 16.51
N GLY A 6 10.28 5.84 17.56
CA GLY A 6 9.08 6.61 17.90
C GLY A 6 7.87 6.30 17.03
N THR A 7 7.85 5.17 16.29
CA THR A 7 6.70 4.76 15.49
C THR A 7 6.01 3.52 16.06
N THR A 8 4.68 3.45 15.89
CA THR A 8 3.87 2.28 16.20
C THR A 8 3.31 1.62 14.94
N ARG A 9 3.74 2.02 13.77
CA ARG A 9 3.34 1.47 12.48
C ARG A 9 4.56 0.99 11.72
N LEU A 10 4.48 -0.21 11.17
CA LEU A 10 5.49 -0.81 10.31
C LEU A 10 4.83 -1.30 9.04
N PHE A 11 5.35 -0.88 7.93
CA PHE A 11 4.97 -1.33 6.60
C PHE A 11 5.75 -2.60 6.22
N MET A 12 5.08 -3.52 5.52
CA MET A 12 5.70 -4.71 4.93
C MET A 12 4.85 -5.25 3.79
N ASN A 13 5.48 -6.03 2.91
CA ASN A 13 4.81 -6.81 1.87
C ASN A 13 4.86 -8.32 2.15
N SER A 14 4.17 -9.11 1.32
CA SER A 14 4.12 -10.57 1.45
C SER A 14 5.39 -11.29 0.98
N GLY A 15 6.30 -10.57 0.35
CA GLY A 15 7.41 -11.17 -0.40
C GLY A 15 6.98 -11.82 -1.72
N CYS A 16 7.89 -12.57 -2.30
CA CYS A 16 7.67 -13.34 -3.53
C CYS A 16 8.01 -14.82 -3.31
N GLY A 17 7.14 -15.72 -3.72
CA GLY A 17 7.40 -17.16 -3.67
C GLY A 17 8.35 -17.59 -4.77
N PRO A 18 9.29 -18.55 -4.50
CA PRO A 18 10.10 -19.15 -5.53
C PRO A 18 9.25 -19.81 -6.64
N LEU A 19 9.67 -19.69 -7.89
CA LEU A 19 8.90 -20.18 -9.04
C LEU A 19 8.90 -21.72 -9.16
N ASP A 20 9.82 -22.41 -8.53
CA ASP A 20 9.94 -23.86 -8.46
C ASP A 20 9.16 -24.50 -7.31
N ILE A 21 8.49 -23.71 -6.50
CA ILE A 21 7.64 -24.16 -5.38
C ILE A 21 6.18 -23.82 -5.72
N PRO A 22 5.22 -24.72 -5.47
CA PRO A 22 3.81 -24.43 -5.63
C PRO A 22 3.41 -23.13 -4.89
N ARG A 23 2.65 -22.26 -5.56
CA ARG A 23 2.23 -20.97 -5.02
C ARG A 23 1.52 -21.12 -3.66
N GLU A 24 0.73 -22.18 -3.50
CA GLU A 24 -0.01 -22.49 -2.29
C GLU A 24 0.91 -22.72 -1.07
N ASP A 25 2.07 -23.34 -1.29
CA ASP A 25 3.05 -23.57 -0.22
C ASP A 25 3.77 -22.27 0.15
N SER A 26 4.07 -21.43 -0.84
CA SER A 26 4.62 -20.10 -0.60
C SER A 26 3.61 -19.20 0.12
N TRP A 27 2.34 -19.27 -0.25
CA TRP A 27 1.25 -18.57 0.44
C TRP A 27 1.13 -18.98 1.91
N LYS A 28 1.11 -20.27 2.21
CA LYS A 28 1.08 -20.77 3.60
C LYS A 28 2.25 -20.25 4.41
N ARG A 29 3.47 -20.26 3.85
CA ARG A 29 4.66 -19.72 4.52
C ARG A 29 4.54 -18.22 4.80
N ALA A 30 3.97 -17.45 3.84
CA ALA A 30 3.70 -16.03 4.03
C ALA A 30 2.69 -15.82 5.18
N VAL A 31 1.57 -16.53 5.18
CA VAL A 31 0.57 -16.48 6.27
C VAL A 31 1.21 -16.79 7.62
N GLU A 32 1.98 -17.88 7.74
CA GLU A 32 2.65 -18.26 8.98
C GLU A 32 3.65 -17.19 9.45
N THR A 33 4.42 -16.61 8.53
CA THR A 33 5.42 -15.59 8.84
C THR A 33 4.75 -14.28 9.29
N ILE A 34 3.76 -13.82 8.54
CA ILE A 34 3.01 -12.61 8.87
C ILE A 34 2.29 -12.78 10.21
N SER A 35 1.70 -13.96 10.47
CA SER A 35 1.05 -14.26 11.75
C SER A 35 2.01 -14.13 12.94
N LYS A 36 3.23 -14.67 12.83
CA LYS A 36 4.27 -14.55 13.87
C LYS A 36 4.69 -13.10 14.08
N ILE A 37 4.88 -12.35 12.99
CA ILE A 37 5.20 -10.91 13.05
C ILE A 37 4.08 -10.14 13.74
N CYS A 38 2.84 -10.40 13.37
CA CYS A 38 1.67 -9.75 13.97
C CYS A 38 1.50 -10.07 15.45
N GLU A 39 1.77 -11.31 15.87
CA GLU A 39 1.78 -11.69 17.29
C GLU A 39 2.80 -10.87 18.09
N MET A 40 4.02 -10.73 17.54
CA MET A 40 5.07 -9.92 18.15
C MET A 40 4.73 -8.43 18.19
N ALA A 41 4.12 -7.92 17.13
CA ALA A 41 3.68 -6.54 16.98
C ALA A 41 2.56 -6.22 17.98
N HIS A 42 1.53 -7.07 18.04
CA HIS A 42 0.40 -6.90 18.95
C HIS A 42 0.83 -6.78 20.42
N LYS A 43 1.73 -7.66 20.87
CA LYS A 43 2.29 -7.63 22.24
C LYS A 43 3.00 -6.30 22.58
N ARG A 44 3.35 -5.51 21.58
CA ARG A 44 4.10 -4.25 21.72
C ARG A 44 3.30 -3.02 21.33
N GLY A 45 2.01 -3.17 21.01
CA GLY A 45 1.17 -2.08 20.53
C GLY A 45 1.61 -1.51 19.18
N VAL A 46 2.20 -2.37 18.30
CA VAL A 46 2.62 -2.01 16.96
C VAL A 46 1.64 -2.60 15.95
N THR A 47 1.29 -1.82 14.94
CA THR A 47 0.46 -2.22 13.80
C THR A 47 1.34 -2.55 12.61
N ILE A 48 1.05 -3.66 11.95
CA ILE A 48 1.65 -4.05 10.67
C ILE A 48 0.73 -3.61 9.54
N LEU A 49 1.28 -2.88 8.59
CA LEU A 49 0.61 -2.39 7.40
C LEU A 49 1.06 -3.23 6.22
N LEU A 50 0.20 -4.19 5.83
CA LEU A 50 0.50 -5.11 4.73
C LEU A 50 0.16 -4.45 3.40
N GLU A 51 1.10 -4.48 2.49
CA GLU A 51 0.97 -3.93 1.14
C GLU A 51 0.75 -5.00 0.09
N GLN A 52 -0.09 -4.67 -0.87
CA GLN A 52 -0.21 -5.33 -2.17
C GLN A 52 0.89 -4.85 -3.09
N LEU A 53 1.48 -5.77 -3.85
CA LEU A 53 2.53 -5.48 -4.83
C LEU A 53 2.02 -5.65 -6.26
N GLN A 54 2.77 -5.16 -7.23
CA GLN A 54 2.52 -5.41 -8.64
C GLN A 54 2.94 -6.84 -9.05
N PRO A 55 2.37 -7.41 -10.14
CA PRO A 55 2.66 -8.80 -10.53
C PRO A 55 4.12 -9.10 -10.90
N TYR A 56 4.92 -8.09 -11.24
CA TYR A 56 6.35 -8.28 -11.50
C TYR A 56 7.20 -8.32 -10.22
N GLU A 57 6.64 -7.83 -9.09
CA GLU A 57 7.31 -7.78 -7.78
C GLU A 57 6.96 -9.00 -6.93
N SER A 58 5.75 -9.54 -7.09
CA SER A 58 5.26 -10.66 -6.29
C SER A 58 4.35 -11.57 -7.11
N ASN A 59 4.34 -12.84 -6.76
CA ASN A 59 3.37 -13.83 -7.21
C ASN A 59 2.38 -14.25 -6.11
N LEU A 60 2.39 -13.55 -4.97
CA LEU A 60 1.55 -13.91 -3.81
C LEU A 60 0.40 -12.93 -3.61
N LEU A 61 0.67 -11.68 -3.28
CA LEU A 61 -0.31 -10.69 -2.90
C LEU A 61 -0.29 -9.52 -3.89
N VAL A 62 -1.10 -9.62 -4.94
CA VAL A 62 -1.09 -8.69 -6.09
C VAL A 62 -2.49 -8.14 -6.45
N ASN A 63 -3.51 -8.40 -5.62
CA ASN A 63 -4.86 -7.88 -5.85
C ASN A 63 -5.71 -7.90 -4.56
N LEU A 64 -6.81 -7.19 -4.58
CA LEU A 64 -7.75 -7.05 -3.47
C LEU A 64 -8.34 -8.38 -2.96
N PRO A 65 -8.76 -9.36 -3.83
CA PRO A 65 -9.19 -10.66 -3.34
C PRO A 65 -8.12 -11.40 -2.52
N GLN A 66 -6.87 -11.30 -2.91
CA GLN A 66 -5.75 -11.91 -2.18
C GLN A 66 -5.45 -11.14 -0.88
N MET A 67 -5.56 -9.81 -0.88
CA MET A 67 -5.46 -9.01 0.34
C MET A 67 -6.52 -9.44 1.36
N LYS A 68 -7.77 -9.54 0.92
CA LYS A 68 -8.87 -10.02 1.78
C LYS A 68 -8.59 -11.42 2.34
N ALA A 69 -8.09 -12.33 1.50
CA ALA A 69 -7.76 -13.69 1.92
C ALA A 69 -6.64 -13.70 2.97
N MET A 70 -5.56 -12.96 2.72
CA MET A 70 -4.42 -12.87 3.63
C MET A 70 -4.81 -12.28 4.99
N LEU A 71 -5.56 -11.19 5.01
CA LEU A 71 -6.08 -10.58 6.24
C LEU A 71 -6.95 -11.56 7.03
N LYS A 72 -7.81 -12.32 6.34
CA LYS A 72 -8.68 -13.32 6.95
C LYS A 72 -7.90 -14.51 7.52
N GLU A 73 -6.90 -15.02 6.80
CA GLU A 73 -6.13 -16.18 7.22
C GLU A 73 -5.19 -15.85 8.39
N VAL A 74 -4.53 -14.70 8.36
CA VAL A 74 -3.70 -14.21 9.47
C VAL A 74 -4.54 -13.84 10.69
N ASN A 75 -5.71 -13.25 10.48
CA ASN A 75 -6.71 -12.93 11.50
C ASN A 75 -6.13 -12.27 12.76
N SER A 76 -5.32 -11.24 12.59
CA SER A 76 -4.68 -10.51 13.68
C SER A 76 -5.20 -9.09 13.82
N PRO A 77 -5.52 -8.60 15.05
CA PRO A 77 -5.91 -7.20 15.25
C PRO A 77 -4.75 -6.22 14.96
N ALA A 78 -3.51 -6.70 14.97
CA ALA A 78 -2.33 -5.89 14.64
C ALA A 78 -2.07 -5.81 13.13
N LEU A 79 -2.85 -6.52 12.27
CA LEU A 79 -2.69 -6.47 10.83
C LEU A 79 -3.70 -5.51 10.22
N LYS A 80 -3.20 -4.54 9.48
CA LYS A 80 -3.94 -3.56 8.69
C LYS A 80 -3.35 -3.53 7.27
N THR A 81 -3.86 -2.69 6.38
CA THR A 81 -3.34 -2.61 5.03
C THR A 81 -2.78 -1.24 4.69
N CYS A 82 -1.73 -1.27 3.88
CA CYS A 82 -1.29 -0.20 3.01
C CYS A 82 -1.92 -0.43 1.63
N VAL A 83 -2.59 0.56 1.08
CA VAL A 83 -3.04 0.54 -0.32
C VAL A 83 -2.05 1.34 -1.14
N ASP A 84 -1.33 0.65 -2.01
CA ASP A 84 -0.54 1.28 -3.06
C ASP A 84 -1.45 1.53 -4.27
N LEU A 85 -1.64 2.80 -4.62
CA LEU A 85 -2.52 3.18 -5.73
C LEU A 85 -1.98 2.71 -7.08
N VAL A 86 -0.66 2.58 -7.23
CA VAL A 86 -0.05 2.06 -8.48
C VAL A 86 -0.33 0.56 -8.60
N ALA A 87 -0.11 -0.22 -7.55
CA ALA A 87 -0.42 -1.64 -7.55
C ALA A 87 -1.92 -1.91 -7.73
N MET A 88 -2.78 -1.06 -7.18
CA MET A 88 -4.22 -1.10 -7.36
C MET A 88 -4.61 -0.86 -8.82
N GLU A 89 -4.09 0.18 -9.46
CA GLU A 89 -4.37 0.50 -10.86
C GLU A 89 -3.86 -0.57 -11.84
N VAL A 90 -2.66 -1.09 -11.60
CA VAL A 90 -2.10 -2.20 -12.39
C VAL A 90 -2.95 -3.48 -12.27
N ALA A 91 -3.58 -3.69 -11.11
CA ALA A 91 -4.54 -4.79 -10.91
C ALA A 91 -5.93 -4.50 -11.53
N HIS A 92 -6.15 -3.33 -12.15
CA HIS A 92 -7.45 -2.87 -12.65
C HIS A 92 -8.54 -2.84 -11.58
N GLU A 93 -8.20 -2.42 -10.40
CA GLU A 93 -9.06 -2.28 -9.24
C GLU A 93 -9.32 -0.79 -8.94
N ASN A 94 -10.21 -0.50 -8.01
CA ASN A 94 -10.51 0.88 -7.63
C ASN A 94 -10.59 1.03 -6.10
N LEU A 95 -10.26 2.21 -5.59
CA LEU A 95 -10.16 2.48 -4.17
C LEU A 95 -11.50 2.30 -3.40
N GLU A 96 -12.63 2.60 -4.04
CA GLU A 96 -13.94 2.43 -3.45
C GLU A 96 -14.25 0.95 -3.13
N ASP A 97 -13.77 0.02 -3.95
CA ASP A 97 -13.95 -1.43 -3.71
C ASP A 97 -13.07 -1.92 -2.56
N TYR A 98 -11.89 -1.31 -2.33
CA TYR A 98 -11.10 -1.59 -1.13
C TYR A 98 -11.88 -1.26 0.14
N TYR A 99 -12.53 -0.11 0.21
CA TYR A 99 -13.37 0.25 1.35
C TYR A 99 -14.55 -0.71 1.54
N LYS A 100 -15.26 -1.06 0.45
CA LYS A 100 -16.39 -2.02 0.51
C LYS A 100 -15.98 -3.41 0.98
N VAL A 101 -14.79 -3.88 0.58
CA VAL A 101 -14.33 -5.26 0.81
C VAL A 101 -13.60 -5.42 2.14
N LEU A 102 -12.78 -4.44 2.53
CA LEU A 102 -11.90 -4.50 3.69
C LEU A 102 -12.44 -3.72 4.89
N GLY A 103 -13.29 -2.73 4.66
CA GLY A 103 -13.79 -1.81 5.69
C GLY A 103 -12.81 -0.68 6.04
N GLU A 104 -13.37 0.40 6.58
CA GLU A 104 -12.66 1.66 6.85
C GLU A 104 -11.50 1.49 7.83
N ASP A 105 -11.70 0.73 8.91
CA ASP A 105 -10.69 0.53 9.95
C ASP A 105 -9.45 -0.26 9.48
N THR A 106 -9.52 -0.90 8.32
CA THR A 106 -8.45 -1.76 7.81
C THR A 106 -7.44 -0.97 7.01
N ILE A 107 -7.88 0.06 6.27
CA ILE A 107 -7.02 0.90 5.43
C ILE A 107 -6.41 2.00 6.28
N GLN A 108 -5.11 1.93 6.56
CA GLN A 108 -4.44 2.88 7.46
C GLN A 108 -3.24 3.59 6.85
N PHE A 109 -2.88 3.22 5.63
CA PHE A 109 -1.78 3.83 4.89
C PHE A 109 -2.08 3.81 3.40
N ILE A 110 -1.71 4.87 2.71
CA ILE A 110 -1.84 4.99 1.25
C ILE A 110 -0.48 5.37 0.70
N HIS A 111 0.06 4.57 -0.22
CA HIS A 111 1.12 5.00 -1.12
C HIS A 111 0.48 5.75 -2.29
N PHE A 112 0.79 7.03 -2.37
CA PHE A 112 0.18 7.96 -3.30
C PHE A 112 1.21 8.39 -4.34
N ALA A 113 1.01 7.96 -5.57
CA ALA A 113 1.81 8.34 -6.72
C ALA A 113 0.92 8.45 -7.94
N ASP A 114 1.43 9.02 -9.02
CA ASP A 114 0.83 8.95 -10.33
C ASP A 114 1.43 7.78 -11.14
N GLY A 115 0.89 7.45 -12.30
CA GLY A 115 1.39 6.35 -13.14
C GLY A 115 0.73 6.28 -14.52
N ASP A 116 1.29 5.40 -15.40
CA ASP A 116 0.74 5.15 -16.75
C ASP A 116 1.32 3.86 -17.38
N PRO A 117 0.67 2.71 -17.31
CA PRO A 117 -0.26 2.25 -16.27
C PRO A 117 0.45 1.84 -14.99
N SER A 118 1.77 1.81 -14.97
CA SER A 118 2.65 1.50 -13.85
C SER A 118 3.62 2.67 -13.63
N GLY A 119 4.51 2.54 -12.67
CA GLY A 119 5.48 3.56 -12.30
C GLY A 119 4.95 4.43 -11.16
N HIS A 120 5.86 4.82 -10.28
CA HIS A 120 5.57 5.72 -9.18
C HIS A 120 6.02 7.13 -9.57
N TYR A 121 5.16 7.79 -10.34
CA TYR A 121 5.48 9.08 -10.97
C TYR A 121 5.18 10.25 -10.06
N ILE A 122 5.85 11.36 -10.37
CA ILE A 122 5.49 12.67 -9.83
C ILE A 122 4.00 12.93 -10.13
N LEU A 123 3.29 13.50 -9.17
CA LEU A 123 1.87 13.81 -9.34
C LEU A 123 1.67 14.78 -10.50
N GLY A 124 0.88 14.37 -11.48
CA GLY A 124 0.61 15.08 -12.72
C GLY A 124 1.50 14.70 -13.92
N ASP A 125 2.45 13.76 -13.74
CA ASP A 125 3.24 13.21 -14.85
C ASP A 125 2.61 11.93 -15.43
N GLY A 126 1.60 11.34 -14.75
CA GLY A 126 0.84 10.17 -15.19
C GLY A 126 -0.60 10.51 -15.57
N ASN A 127 -1.47 9.49 -15.52
CA ASN A 127 -2.86 9.56 -15.96
C ASN A 127 -3.88 9.13 -14.88
N TYR A 128 -3.45 8.95 -13.63
CA TYR A 128 -4.35 8.49 -12.58
C TYR A 128 -5.35 9.56 -12.16
N PRO A 129 -6.57 9.19 -11.74
CA PRO A 129 -7.58 10.12 -11.28
C PRO A 129 -7.31 10.62 -9.85
N LEU A 130 -6.16 11.26 -9.63
CA LEU A 130 -5.63 11.64 -8.31
C LEU A 130 -6.64 12.41 -7.45
N LYS A 131 -7.45 13.28 -8.09
CA LYS A 131 -8.47 14.04 -7.38
C LYS A 131 -9.60 13.13 -6.89
N GLU A 132 -10.02 12.18 -7.69
CA GLU A 132 -11.06 11.21 -7.33
C GLU A 132 -10.62 10.36 -6.13
N TYR A 133 -9.35 9.96 -6.06
CA TYR A 133 -8.83 9.23 -4.90
C TYR A 133 -8.96 10.05 -3.62
N ILE A 134 -8.62 11.33 -3.65
CA ILE A 134 -8.78 12.20 -2.47
C ILE A 134 -10.26 12.35 -2.11
N GLU A 135 -11.16 12.52 -3.10
CA GLU A 135 -12.60 12.59 -2.85
C GLU A 135 -13.15 11.29 -2.21
N ILE A 136 -12.63 10.13 -2.61
CA ILE A 136 -12.97 8.84 -1.99
C ILE A 136 -12.45 8.77 -0.54
N LEU A 137 -11.21 9.18 -0.30
CA LEU A 137 -10.63 9.22 1.04
C LEU A 137 -11.42 10.14 1.97
N GLU A 138 -11.80 11.33 1.51
CA GLU A 138 -12.64 12.28 2.25
C GLU A 138 -14.03 11.70 2.54
N LYS A 139 -14.67 11.07 1.56
CA LYS A 139 -15.98 10.41 1.71
C LYS A 139 -15.97 9.34 2.82
N HIS A 140 -14.88 8.60 2.94
CA HIS A 140 -14.70 7.56 3.95
C HIS A 140 -14.08 8.09 5.26
N ASN A 141 -13.96 9.42 5.43
CA ASN A 141 -13.36 10.07 6.60
C ASN A 141 -11.98 9.51 6.94
N TYR A 142 -11.15 9.26 5.92
CA TYR A 142 -9.83 8.71 6.10
C TYR A 142 -8.95 9.61 6.97
N THR A 143 -8.34 9.02 8.01
CA THR A 143 -7.46 9.72 8.95
C THR A 143 -6.07 9.08 9.06
N GLY A 144 -5.78 8.14 8.15
CA GLY A 144 -4.48 7.48 8.06
C GLY A 144 -3.40 8.37 7.44
N ILE A 145 -2.29 7.75 7.09
CA ILE A 145 -1.17 8.43 6.45
C ILE A 145 -1.29 8.30 4.93
N ILE A 146 -1.06 9.40 4.23
CA ILE A 146 -0.85 9.43 2.78
C ILE A 146 0.62 9.75 2.58
N ASP A 147 1.36 8.84 1.98
CA ASP A 147 2.78 8.96 1.69
C ASP A 147 3.01 9.16 0.19
N LEU A 148 3.87 10.10 -0.17
CA LEU A 148 4.27 10.30 -1.58
C LEU A 148 5.36 9.29 -1.92
N GLU A 149 5.00 8.20 -2.58
CA GLU A 149 5.95 7.19 -3.01
C GLU A 149 6.39 7.41 -4.46
N ILE A 150 7.36 8.31 -4.65
CA ILE A 150 7.91 8.62 -5.97
C ILE A 150 9.25 7.90 -6.10
N ASN A 151 9.27 6.77 -6.79
CA ASN A 151 10.46 5.91 -6.86
C ASN A 151 10.84 5.48 -8.29
N ASP A 152 10.18 5.99 -9.34
CA ASP A 152 10.57 5.66 -10.70
C ASP A 152 11.97 6.19 -11.03
N SER A 153 12.73 5.37 -11.75
CA SER A 153 14.13 5.63 -12.07
C SER A 153 14.36 6.89 -12.91
N ILE A 154 13.34 7.36 -13.63
CA ILE A 154 13.41 8.60 -14.43
C ILE A 154 13.63 9.85 -13.57
N TYR A 155 13.41 9.77 -12.25
CA TYR A 155 13.57 10.89 -11.31
C TYR A 155 14.81 10.79 -10.42
N TRP A 156 15.64 9.76 -10.55
CA TRP A 156 16.77 9.53 -9.65
C TRP A 156 17.85 10.60 -9.70
N ASP A 157 17.93 11.34 -10.79
CA ASP A 157 18.91 12.43 -10.94
C ASP A 157 18.56 13.66 -10.07
N ASP A 158 17.26 13.87 -9.77
CA ASP A 158 16.79 14.97 -8.92
C ASP A 158 15.58 14.60 -8.06
N PRO A 159 15.76 13.79 -7.02
CA PRO A 159 14.66 13.36 -6.16
C PRO A 159 14.03 14.52 -5.34
N HIS A 160 14.79 15.59 -5.10
CA HIS A 160 14.28 16.78 -4.42
C HIS A 160 13.19 17.48 -5.24
N SER A 161 13.47 17.74 -6.50
CA SER A 161 12.51 18.34 -7.44
C SER A 161 11.27 17.48 -7.59
N SER A 162 11.39 16.16 -7.52
CA SER A 162 10.26 15.23 -7.61
C SER A 162 9.26 15.44 -6.48
N VAL A 163 9.74 15.58 -5.25
CA VAL A 163 8.90 15.86 -4.08
C VAL A 163 8.29 17.27 -4.17
N GLU A 164 9.08 18.28 -4.50
CA GLU A 164 8.60 19.66 -4.63
C GLU A 164 7.49 19.77 -5.68
N ARG A 165 7.66 19.17 -6.84
CA ARG A 165 6.67 19.16 -7.92
C ARG A 165 5.36 18.48 -7.49
N SER A 166 5.44 17.35 -6.79
CA SER A 166 4.26 16.65 -6.29
C SER A 166 3.52 17.47 -5.22
N VAL A 167 4.23 18.08 -4.29
CA VAL A 167 3.64 18.97 -3.28
C VAL A 167 2.99 20.19 -3.95
N ASP A 168 3.62 20.77 -4.95
CA ASP A 168 3.06 21.87 -5.72
C ASP A 168 1.79 21.47 -6.49
N TYR A 169 1.77 20.25 -7.06
CA TYR A 169 0.58 19.70 -7.70
C TYR A 169 -0.58 19.61 -6.71
N LEU A 170 -0.36 19.03 -5.53
CA LEU A 170 -1.37 18.92 -4.48
C LEU A 170 -1.93 20.29 -4.09
N LYS A 171 -1.07 21.27 -3.83
CA LYS A 171 -1.49 22.65 -3.48
C LYS A 171 -2.29 23.33 -4.58
N LYS A 172 -1.95 23.12 -5.84
CA LYS A 172 -2.60 23.80 -6.98
C LYS A 172 -3.91 23.13 -7.42
N ASN A 173 -3.99 21.81 -7.33
CA ASN A 173 -5.05 21.04 -7.96
C ASN A 173 -5.99 20.33 -6.97
N ILE A 174 -5.51 20.02 -5.77
CA ILE A 174 -6.26 19.23 -4.78
C ILE A 174 -6.71 20.13 -3.61
N PHE A 175 -5.76 20.69 -2.87
CA PHE A 175 -6.02 21.47 -1.65
C PHE A 175 -6.17 22.96 -1.96
N LYS A 176 -7.35 23.34 -2.43
CA LYS A 176 -7.69 24.75 -2.70
C LYS A 176 -8.48 25.38 -1.57
#